data_e5d915c37fe4791d1dacf9069122d96b
#
_entry.id   e5d915c37fe4791d1dacf9069122d96b
#
_cell.length_a   1.000
_cell.length_b   1.000
_cell.length_c   1.000
_cell.angle_alpha   90.00
_cell.angle_beta   90.00
_cell.angle_gamma   90.00
#
_symmetry.space_group_name_H-M   'P 1'
#
loop_
_entity.id
_entity.type
_entity.pdbx_description
1 polymer ?
#
loop_
_entity_poly.entity_id
_entity_poly.type
_entity_poly.pdbx_seq_one_letter_code
_entity_poly.pdbx_strand_id
1 'polypeptide(L)'
;MIREQEAFRKVDFGYNHTIAELCKAAAIPYYSLVSSEGADASSWFLYMKTKGRLEEAVNAMAFPRLTIYRPGLLNRGAKKRTVEAIGMWFVNAVRVRDVGKAMVYQAEADAAAKAVGFQLVGGNATIQAIAKQLVDNVPPAAAGAASAPGTASSAPAPAPAPNAAATGGADAAEPQAKM
;
A
#
# COMPACT_ATOMS: atom_id res chain seq x y z
N MET A 1 -15.40 -2.10 19.14
CA MET A 1 -14.68 -3.33 18.77
C MET A 1 -15.01 -3.81 17.35
N ILE A 2 -16.28 -4.15 16.98
CA ILE A 2 -16.61 -4.62 15.60
C ILE A 2 -16.34 -3.52 14.55
N ARG A 3 -16.79 -2.28 14.79
CA ARG A 3 -16.56 -1.14 13.87
C ARG A 3 -15.09 -0.82 13.64
N GLU A 4 -14.25 -0.96 14.66
CA GLU A 4 -12.80 -0.75 14.53
C GLU A 4 -12.13 -1.83 13.68
N GLN A 5 -12.58 -3.08 13.80
CA GLN A 5 -12.10 -4.17 12.97
C GLN A 5 -12.50 -4.00 11.49
N GLU A 6 -13.73 -3.53 11.24
CA GLU A 6 -14.21 -3.22 9.89
C GLU A 6 -13.43 -2.06 9.28
N ALA A 7 -13.24 -0.97 10.03
CA ALA A 7 -12.43 0.17 9.59
C ALA A 7 -10.99 -0.25 9.31
N PHE A 8 -10.40 -1.09 10.15
CA PHE A 8 -9.06 -1.63 9.92
C PHE A 8 -9.00 -2.45 8.64
N ARG A 9 -9.93 -3.39 8.42
CA ARG A 9 -9.98 -4.19 7.19
C ARG A 9 -10.19 -3.34 5.95
N LYS A 10 -11.05 -2.32 6.04
CA LYS A 10 -11.29 -1.40 4.92
C LYS A 10 -10.03 -0.67 4.51
N VAL A 11 -9.21 -0.21 5.47
CA VAL A 11 -7.99 0.53 5.19
C VAL A 11 -6.84 -0.41 4.81
N ASP A 12 -6.58 -1.45 5.65
CA ASP A 12 -5.38 -2.28 5.49
C ASP A 12 -5.53 -3.37 4.42
N PHE A 13 -6.75 -3.76 4.05
CA PHE A 13 -7.02 -4.65 2.93
C PHE A 13 -7.71 -3.90 1.78
N GLY A 14 -8.89 -3.34 2.00
CA GLY A 14 -9.77 -2.84 0.94
C GLY A 14 -9.09 -1.81 0.05
N TYR A 15 -8.56 -0.72 0.60
CA TYR A 15 -7.93 0.32 -0.20
C TYR A 15 -6.67 -0.18 -0.92
N ASN A 16 -5.84 -0.98 -0.25
CA ASN A 16 -4.64 -1.53 -0.87
C ASN A 16 -4.98 -2.50 -2.01
N HIS A 17 -6.02 -3.33 -1.83
CA HIS A 17 -6.51 -4.23 -2.87
C HIS A 17 -7.03 -3.45 -4.09
N THR A 18 -7.89 -2.45 -3.86
CA THR A 18 -8.42 -1.61 -4.95
C THR A 18 -7.30 -0.88 -5.71
N ILE A 19 -6.29 -0.36 -5.01
CA ILE A 19 -5.12 0.26 -5.65
C ILE A 19 -4.40 -0.77 -6.52
N ALA A 20 -4.19 -1.98 -6.04
CA ALA A 20 -3.55 -3.03 -6.81
C ALA A 20 -4.37 -3.42 -8.06
N GLU A 21 -5.70 -3.52 -7.95
CA GLU A 21 -6.60 -3.76 -9.08
C GLU A 21 -6.48 -2.66 -10.14
N LEU A 22 -6.48 -1.39 -9.72
CA LEU A 22 -6.31 -0.24 -10.63
C LEU A 22 -4.94 -0.26 -11.31
N CYS A 23 -3.88 -0.57 -10.59
CA CYS A 23 -2.53 -0.72 -11.15
C CYS A 23 -2.48 -1.88 -12.17
N LYS A 24 -3.13 -3.00 -11.86
CA LYS A 24 -3.21 -4.14 -12.78
C LYS A 24 -3.99 -3.79 -14.04
N ALA A 25 -5.14 -3.12 -13.91
CA ALA A 25 -5.94 -2.66 -15.04
C ALA A 25 -5.19 -1.64 -15.92
N ALA A 26 -4.35 -0.82 -15.31
CA ALA A 26 -3.47 0.12 -16.02
C ALA A 26 -2.19 -0.54 -16.60
N ALA A 27 -2.09 -1.87 -16.54
CA ALA A 27 -0.94 -2.64 -17.04
C ALA A 27 0.41 -2.19 -16.47
N ILE A 28 0.43 -1.73 -15.19
CA ILE A 28 1.67 -1.34 -14.51
C ILE A 28 2.58 -2.58 -14.42
N PRO A 29 3.83 -2.49 -14.94
CA PRO A 29 4.70 -3.66 -15.03
C PRO A 29 5.32 -4.07 -13.69
N TYR A 30 5.45 -3.14 -12.76
CA TYR A 30 6.06 -3.35 -11.44
C TYR A 30 5.12 -2.91 -10.33
N TYR A 31 4.83 -3.81 -9.39
CA TYR A 31 4.05 -3.49 -8.20
C TYR A 31 4.83 -3.83 -6.93
N SER A 32 4.80 -2.93 -5.97
CA SER A 32 5.53 -3.05 -4.72
C SER A 32 4.57 -2.86 -3.54
N LEU A 33 4.51 -3.84 -2.64
CA LEU A 33 3.61 -3.85 -1.48
C LEU A 33 4.40 -3.86 -0.18
N VAL A 34 4.05 -2.97 0.76
CA VAL A 34 4.52 -3.03 2.14
C VAL A 34 3.52 -3.82 2.98
N SER A 35 3.95 -4.97 3.43
CA SER A 35 3.21 -5.85 4.33
C SER A 35 3.81 -5.80 5.75
N SER A 36 3.92 -6.92 6.42
CA SER A 36 4.49 -7.03 7.77
C SER A 36 5.17 -8.37 7.96
N GLU A 37 6.23 -8.39 8.75
CA GLU A 37 6.77 -9.63 9.28
C GLU A 37 5.69 -10.41 10.02
N GLY A 38 5.62 -11.73 9.80
CA GLY A 38 4.57 -12.58 10.34
C GLY A 38 3.21 -12.50 9.61
N ALA A 39 3.11 -11.82 8.46
CA ALA A 39 1.90 -11.85 7.65
C ALA A 39 1.56 -13.29 7.22
N ASP A 40 0.34 -13.73 7.58
CA ASP A 40 -0.14 -15.09 7.36
C ASP A 40 -1.67 -15.09 7.28
N ALA A 41 -2.23 -15.50 6.14
CA ALA A 41 -3.67 -15.53 5.88
C ALA A 41 -4.44 -16.49 6.82
N SER A 42 -3.76 -17.50 7.36
CA SER A 42 -4.32 -18.48 8.32
C SER A 42 -4.26 -18.01 9.78
N SER A 43 -3.53 -16.93 10.07
CA SER A 43 -3.30 -16.43 11.42
C SER A 43 -4.61 -16.16 12.20
N TRP A 44 -4.60 -16.44 13.50
CA TRP A 44 -5.68 -16.06 14.42
C TRP A 44 -5.70 -14.56 14.71
N PHE A 45 -4.56 -13.88 14.59
CA PHE A 45 -4.47 -12.45 14.85
C PHE A 45 -4.95 -11.64 13.64
N LEU A 46 -5.93 -10.77 13.86
CA LEU A 46 -6.57 -9.97 12.80
C LEU A 46 -5.56 -9.24 11.91
N TYR A 47 -4.56 -8.63 12.51
CA TYR A 47 -3.53 -7.87 11.78
C TYR A 47 -2.75 -8.77 10.81
N MET A 48 -2.17 -9.86 11.32
CA MET A 48 -1.37 -10.81 10.51
C MET A 48 -2.21 -11.45 9.42
N LYS A 49 -3.45 -11.86 9.78
CA LYS A 49 -4.42 -12.42 8.82
C LYS A 49 -4.77 -11.44 7.70
N THR A 50 -5.02 -10.17 8.05
CA THR A 50 -5.37 -9.16 7.05
C THR A 50 -4.21 -8.90 6.09
N LYS A 51 -2.98 -8.80 6.61
CA LYS A 51 -1.78 -8.63 5.78
C LYS A 51 -1.52 -9.85 4.90
N GLY A 52 -1.61 -11.06 5.46
CA GLY A 52 -1.44 -12.29 4.68
C GLY A 52 -2.46 -12.43 3.55
N ARG A 53 -3.74 -12.17 3.83
CA ARG A 53 -4.79 -12.19 2.80
C ARG A 53 -4.55 -11.15 1.69
N LEU A 54 -4.05 -9.96 2.05
CA LEU A 54 -3.71 -8.95 1.05
C LEU A 54 -2.56 -9.41 0.15
N GLU A 55 -1.54 -10.05 0.72
CA GLU A 55 -0.43 -10.61 -0.05
C GLU A 55 -0.89 -11.68 -1.02
N GLU A 56 -1.75 -12.62 -0.57
CA GLU A 56 -2.34 -13.65 -1.42
C GLU A 56 -3.15 -13.03 -2.56
N ALA A 57 -4.02 -12.05 -2.26
CA ALA A 57 -4.85 -11.38 -3.26
C ALA A 57 -4.01 -10.65 -4.31
N VAL A 58 -2.97 -9.92 -3.89
CA VAL A 58 -2.09 -9.19 -4.81
C VAL A 58 -1.22 -10.15 -5.63
N ASN A 59 -0.75 -11.24 -5.03
CA ASN A 59 0.02 -12.25 -5.75
C ASN A 59 -0.83 -12.96 -6.83
N ALA A 60 -2.11 -13.23 -6.54
CA ALA A 60 -3.05 -13.80 -7.50
C ALA A 60 -3.33 -12.89 -8.70
N MET A 61 -3.09 -11.58 -8.61
CA MET A 61 -3.21 -10.65 -9.74
C MET A 61 -2.12 -10.83 -10.79
N ALA A 62 -1.07 -11.60 -10.50
CA ALA A 62 0.01 -11.94 -11.43
C ALA A 62 0.63 -10.73 -12.14
N PHE A 63 1.11 -9.75 -11.37
CA PHE A 63 1.90 -8.65 -11.93
C PHE A 63 3.14 -9.19 -12.64
N PRO A 64 3.59 -8.58 -13.74
CA PRO A 64 4.84 -8.99 -14.41
C PRO A 64 6.02 -9.02 -13.43
N ARG A 65 6.12 -8.02 -12.56
CA ARG A 65 7.03 -7.99 -11.41
C ARG A 65 6.29 -7.58 -10.15
N LEU A 66 6.36 -8.40 -9.10
CA LEU A 66 5.78 -8.14 -7.78
C LEU A 66 6.87 -8.26 -6.71
N THR A 67 7.04 -7.21 -5.89
CA THR A 67 7.90 -7.27 -4.71
C THR A 67 7.10 -6.97 -3.44
N ILE A 68 7.10 -7.88 -2.48
CA ILE A 68 6.45 -7.71 -1.18
C ILE A 68 7.52 -7.51 -0.11
N TYR A 69 7.42 -6.38 0.61
CA TYR A 69 8.27 -6.06 1.75
C TYR A 69 7.58 -6.43 3.05
N ARG A 70 8.22 -7.26 3.86
CA ARG A 70 7.76 -7.62 5.20
C ARG A 70 8.68 -7.01 6.27
N PRO A 71 8.57 -5.70 6.54
CA PRO A 71 9.29 -5.12 7.66
C PRO A 71 8.76 -5.66 8.99
N GLY A 72 9.64 -5.79 9.96
CA GLY A 72 9.27 -5.96 11.35
C GLY A 72 8.82 -4.63 11.96
N LEU A 73 9.27 -4.33 13.18
CA LEU A 73 8.89 -3.09 13.84
C LEU A 73 9.43 -1.87 13.08
N LEU A 74 8.54 -0.91 12.82
CA LEU A 74 8.86 0.35 12.15
C LEU A 74 9.18 1.45 13.16
N ASN A 75 10.38 2.04 13.06
CA ASN A 75 10.74 3.25 13.77
C ASN A 75 10.22 4.48 13.01
N ARG A 76 9.21 5.15 13.56
CA ARG A 76 8.55 6.34 13.01
C ARG A 76 9.11 7.67 13.55
N GLY A 77 10.26 7.65 14.21
CA GLY A 77 10.89 8.83 14.81
C GLY A 77 10.14 9.34 16.04
N ALA A 78 9.99 10.69 16.16
CA ALA A 78 9.40 11.35 17.33
C ALA A 78 7.92 11.02 17.59
N LYS A 79 7.19 10.44 16.64
CA LYS A 79 5.81 9.95 16.83
C LYS A 79 5.82 8.56 17.46
N LYS A 80 6.35 8.44 18.66
CA LYS A 80 6.25 7.21 19.46
C LYS A 80 4.78 6.98 19.81
N ARG A 81 4.15 5.99 19.20
CA ARG A 81 3.01 5.33 19.83
C ARG A 81 3.60 4.55 21.01
N THR A 82 2.97 4.69 22.17
CA THR A 82 3.31 4.01 23.41
C THR A 82 3.47 2.50 23.15
N VAL A 83 4.70 2.04 22.97
CA VAL A 83 5.02 0.63 22.69
C VAL A 83 5.54 -0.05 23.95
N GLU A 84 5.18 0.48 25.12
CA GLU A 84 5.60 -0.05 26.42
C GLU A 84 4.96 -1.40 26.77
N ALA A 85 3.96 -1.84 26.00
CA ALA A 85 3.22 -3.08 26.30
C ALA A 85 3.75 -4.36 25.64
N ILE A 86 4.76 -4.29 24.75
CA ILE A 86 5.32 -5.47 24.05
C ILE A 86 6.84 -5.50 24.25
N GLY A 87 7.23 -5.81 25.46
CA GLY A 87 8.59 -5.65 25.99
C GLY A 87 9.67 -6.61 25.51
N MET A 88 9.62 -7.24 24.34
CA MET A 88 10.68 -8.22 24.01
C MET A 88 11.15 -8.32 22.54
N TRP A 89 10.72 -7.43 21.63
CA TRP A 89 11.08 -7.55 20.20
C TRP A 89 11.87 -6.35 19.65
N PHE A 90 12.53 -5.58 20.51
CA PHE A 90 13.06 -4.24 20.19
C PHE A 90 14.47 -4.18 19.60
N VAL A 91 15.09 -5.29 19.23
CA VAL A 91 16.52 -5.26 18.90
C VAL A 91 16.84 -4.75 17.48
N ASN A 92 15.86 -4.63 16.57
CA ASN A 92 16.18 -4.21 15.20
C ASN A 92 15.00 -3.52 14.46
N ALA A 93 14.54 -2.38 14.99
CA ALA A 93 13.52 -1.60 14.30
C ALA A 93 14.09 -0.92 13.04
N VAL A 94 13.41 -1.07 11.88
CA VAL A 94 13.78 -0.38 10.64
C VAL A 94 13.11 1.00 10.57
N ARG A 95 13.83 2.02 10.10
CA ARG A 95 13.23 3.34 9.87
C ARG A 95 12.31 3.27 8.65
N VAL A 96 11.16 3.96 8.70
CA VAL A 96 10.23 4.08 7.57
C VAL A 96 10.95 4.58 6.31
N ARG A 97 11.88 5.54 6.48
CA ARG A 97 12.70 6.07 5.38
C ARG A 97 13.55 4.98 4.72
N ASP A 98 14.09 4.04 5.49
CA ASP A 98 14.93 2.97 4.94
C ASP A 98 14.07 1.94 4.17
N VAL A 99 12.83 1.69 4.59
CA VAL A 99 11.87 0.91 3.79
C VAL A 99 11.62 1.59 2.43
N GLY A 100 11.32 2.90 2.44
CA GLY A 100 11.13 3.67 1.20
C GLY A 100 12.35 3.65 0.29
N LYS A 101 13.56 3.81 0.84
CA LYS A 101 14.80 3.71 0.07
C LYS A 101 15.01 2.34 -0.57
N ALA A 102 14.74 1.27 0.19
CA ALA A 102 14.84 -0.09 -0.32
C ALA A 102 13.85 -0.33 -1.48
N MET A 103 12.63 0.19 -1.36
CA MET A 103 11.61 0.09 -2.41
C MET A 103 12.03 0.80 -3.69
N VAL A 104 12.56 2.04 -3.59
CA VAL A 104 13.02 2.82 -4.75
C VAL A 104 14.21 2.12 -5.40
N TYR A 105 15.24 1.77 -4.63
CA TYR A 105 16.42 1.09 -5.16
C TYR A 105 16.05 -0.20 -5.89
N GLN A 106 15.20 -1.04 -5.29
CA GLN A 106 14.80 -2.31 -5.89
C GLN A 106 14.00 -2.08 -7.18
N ALA A 107 13.12 -1.07 -7.20
CA ALA A 107 12.35 -0.74 -8.39
C ALA A 107 13.25 -0.31 -9.56
N GLU A 108 14.26 0.53 -9.30
CA GLU A 108 15.24 0.96 -10.29
C GLU A 108 16.11 -0.20 -10.78
N ALA A 109 16.58 -1.04 -9.85
CA ALA A 109 17.38 -2.22 -10.18
C ALA A 109 16.58 -3.24 -11.00
N ASP A 110 15.33 -3.50 -10.63
CA ASP A 110 14.44 -4.41 -11.35
C ASP A 110 14.10 -3.87 -12.75
N ALA A 111 13.89 -2.56 -12.89
CA ALA A 111 13.66 -1.93 -14.18
C ALA A 111 14.89 -2.04 -15.09
N ALA A 112 16.08 -1.76 -14.58
CA ALA A 112 17.34 -1.88 -15.32
C ALA A 112 17.62 -3.33 -15.75
N ALA A 113 17.34 -4.30 -14.89
CA ALA A 113 17.53 -5.72 -15.16
C ALA A 113 16.37 -6.35 -15.98
N LYS A 114 15.29 -5.59 -16.25
CA LYS A 114 14.03 -6.12 -16.82
C LYS A 114 13.52 -7.34 -16.05
N ALA A 115 13.62 -7.27 -14.71
CA ALA A 115 13.29 -8.36 -13.83
C ALA A 115 11.79 -8.68 -13.89
N VAL A 116 11.45 -9.97 -13.82
CA VAL A 116 10.08 -10.47 -13.80
C VAL A 116 9.87 -11.42 -12.63
N GLY A 117 8.61 -11.69 -12.31
CA GLY A 117 8.22 -12.66 -11.29
C GLY A 117 8.05 -12.05 -9.90
N PHE A 118 7.97 -12.93 -8.91
CA PHE A 118 7.69 -12.58 -7.52
C PHE A 118 8.97 -12.53 -6.68
N GLN A 119 9.04 -11.54 -5.79
CA GLN A 119 10.10 -11.42 -4.78
C GLN A 119 9.51 -11.08 -3.41
N LEU A 120 9.98 -11.78 -2.39
CA LEU A 120 9.68 -11.47 -0.99
C LEU A 120 10.94 -10.92 -0.31
N VAL A 121 10.85 -9.70 0.23
CA VAL A 121 11.92 -9.05 1.00
C VAL A 121 11.51 -9.03 2.47
N GLY A 122 12.00 -9.97 3.23
CA GLY A 122 11.68 -10.13 4.65
C GLY A 122 12.81 -9.69 5.58
N GLY A 123 12.41 -9.24 6.78
CA GLY A 123 13.32 -8.87 7.85
C GLY A 123 13.97 -7.50 7.72
N ASN A 124 14.14 -6.83 8.86
CA ASN A 124 14.65 -5.46 8.93
C ASN A 124 16.10 -5.34 8.44
N ALA A 125 16.92 -6.35 8.69
CA ALA A 125 18.33 -6.36 8.26
C ALA A 125 18.47 -6.35 6.74
N THR A 126 17.69 -7.18 6.04
CA THR A 126 17.66 -7.25 4.57
C THR A 126 17.22 -5.91 3.98
N ILE A 127 16.12 -5.34 4.52
CA ILE A 127 15.58 -4.05 4.05
C ILE A 127 16.63 -2.93 4.24
N GLN A 128 17.31 -2.89 5.39
CA GLN A 128 18.38 -1.93 5.66
C GLN A 128 19.58 -2.11 4.73
N ALA A 129 19.96 -3.35 4.40
CA ALA A 129 21.03 -3.64 3.47
C ALA A 129 20.72 -3.11 2.06
N ILE A 130 19.49 -3.35 1.57
CA ILE A 130 19.03 -2.81 0.28
C ILE A 130 18.99 -1.27 0.32
N ALA A 131 18.49 -0.68 1.41
CA ALA A 131 18.41 0.77 1.55
C ALA A 131 19.75 1.48 1.51
N LYS A 132 20.82 0.83 1.97
CA LYS A 132 22.21 1.35 1.89
C LYS A 132 22.70 1.47 0.46
N GLN A 133 22.30 0.56 -0.43
CA GLN A 133 22.69 0.59 -1.83
C GLN A 133 22.26 1.90 -2.54
N LEU A 134 21.08 2.44 -2.19
CA LEU A 134 20.63 3.71 -2.76
C LEU A 134 21.53 4.88 -2.33
N VAL A 135 22.06 4.86 -1.11
CA VAL A 135 22.93 5.95 -0.61
C VAL A 135 24.29 5.92 -1.29
N ASP A 136 24.81 4.72 -1.51
CA ASP A 136 26.15 4.54 -2.08
C ASP A 136 26.18 4.79 -3.61
N ASN A 137 25.04 4.68 -4.27
CA ASN A 137 24.90 4.83 -5.72
C ASN A 137 24.29 6.17 -6.19
N VAL A 138 23.89 7.07 -5.28
CA VAL A 138 23.39 8.39 -5.67
C VAL A 138 24.57 9.30 -6.01
N PRO A 139 24.70 9.77 -7.28
CA PRO A 139 25.74 10.73 -7.63
C PRO A 139 25.57 12.01 -6.80
N PRO A 140 26.67 12.66 -6.37
CA PRO A 140 26.64 13.80 -5.44
C PRO A 140 25.80 15.00 -5.89
N ALA A 141 25.46 15.09 -7.18
CA ALA A 141 24.64 16.18 -7.73
C ALA A 141 23.13 16.08 -7.37
N ALA A 142 22.62 14.90 -7.01
CA ALA A 142 21.22 14.73 -6.64
C ALA A 142 20.95 15.04 -5.15
N ALA A 143 21.97 15.08 -4.32
CA ALA A 143 21.84 15.39 -2.89
C ALA A 143 21.54 16.88 -2.61
N GLY A 144 21.77 17.78 -3.58
CA GLY A 144 21.57 19.22 -3.45
C GLY A 144 20.18 19.73 -3.85
N ALA A 145 19.34 18.91 -4.48
CA ALA A 145 18.04 19.35 -5.02
C ALA A 145 16.86 19.22 -4.03
N ALA A 146 17.10 18.75 -2.82
CA ALA A 146 16.04 18.49 -1.83
C ALA A 146 15.69 19.65 -0.91
N SER A 147 16.15 20.88 -1.18
CA SER A 147 15.84 22.08 -0.38
C SER A 147 15.34 23.25 -1.22
N ALA A 148 14.22 23.06 -1.94
CA ALA A 148 13.43 24.19 -2.38
C ALA A 148 12.09 24.16 -1.61
N PRO A 149 11.70 25.27 -0.94
CA PRO A 149 10.38 25.35 -0.31
C PRO A 149 9.34 25.42 -1.43
N GLY A 150 8.49 24.40 -1.50
CA GLY A 150 7.39 24.36 -2.43
C GLY A 150 6.44 25.54 -2.21
N THR A 151 6.40 26.45 -3.15
CA THR A 151 5.29 27.38 -3.31
C THR A 151 4.04 26.56 -3.60
N ALA A 152 3.11 26.58 -2.66
CA ALA A 152 1.80 26.00 -2.83
C ALA A 152 1.09 26.71 -3.98
N SER A 153 1.07 26.07 -5.17
CA SER A 153 0.16 26.43 -6.23
C SER A 153 -1.20 25.81 -5.91
N SER A 154 -2.15 26.66 -5.57
CA SER A 154 -3.55 26.30 -5.37
C SER A 154 -4.14 25.86 -6.69
N ALA A 155 -4.31 24.57 -6.88
CA ALA A 155 -5.15 24.04 -7.94
C ALA A 155 -6.63 24.28 -7.56
N PRO A 156 -7.49 24.78 -8.48
CA PRO A 156 -8.91 24.96 -8.20
C PRO A 156 -9.60 23.60 -8.04
N ALA A 157 -10.49 23.53 -7.06
CA ALA A 157 -11.33 22.36 -6.79
C ALA A 157 -12.17 21.98 -8.01
N PRO A 158 -12.39 20.70 -8.31
CA PRO A 158 -13.30 20.28 -9.36
C PRO A 158 -14.74 20.66 -9.00
N ALA A 159 -15.47 21.22 -9.97
CA ALA A 159 -16.85 21.60 -9.86
C ALA A 159 -17.77 20.40 -9.54
N PRO A 160 -18.85 20.57 -8.74
CA PRO A 160 -19.79 19.50 -8.46
C PRO A 160 -20.55 19.08 -9.70
N ALA A 161 -20.74 17.79 -9.88
CA ALA A 161 -21.53 17.19 -10.95
C ALA A 161 -23.01 17.69 -10.88
N PRO A 162 -23.67 17.94 -12.03
CA PRO A 162 -25.03 18.39 -12.03
C PRO A 162 -26.00 17.31 -11.55
N ASN A 163 -26.82 17.70 -10.60
CA ASN A 163 -27.93 16.95 -10.04
C ASN A 163 -28.95 16.66 -11.17
N ALA A 164 -29.14 15.42 -11.55
CA ALA A 164 -30.22 15.01 -12.44
C ALA A 164 -31.53 15.10 -11.64
N ALA A 165 -32.30 16.15 -11.95
CA ALA A 165 -33.60 16.40 -11.41
C ALA A 165 -34.60 15.32 -11.84
N ALA A 166 -35.41 14.93 -10.88
CA ALA A 166 -36.61 14.14 -11.03
C ALA A 166 -37.57 14.80 -12.02
N THR A 167 -38.07 14.06 -12.98
CA THR A 167 -39.38 14.35 -13.60
C THR A 167 -40.29 13.16 -13.34
N GLY A 168 -41.32 13.49 -12.57
CA GLY A 168 -42.40 12.61 -12.28
C GLY A 168 -43.42 12.58 -13.45
N GLY A 169 -44.37 11.73 -13.30
CA GLY A 169 -45.61 11.78 -14.06
C GLY A 169 -46.10 10.42 -14.52
N ALA A 170 -46.98 9.89 -13.73
CA ALA A 170 -48.39 9.62 -14.05
C ALA A 170 -48.64 8.38 -14.91
N ASP A 171 -49.26 7.46 -14.29
CA ASP A 171 -50.71 7.12 -14.43
C ASP A 171 -51.01 5.90 -15.31
N ALA A 172 -51.85 5.11 -14.73
CA ALA A 172 -52.93 4.31 -15.27
C ALA A 172 -52.71 2.87 -15.74
N ALA A 173 -53.45 2.07 -15.02
CA ALA A 173 -54.32 0.96 -15.48
C ALA A 173 -53.83 -0.46 -15.26
N GLU A 174 -54.35 -0.99 -14.19
CA GLU A 174 -54.80 -2.39 -14.14
C GLU A 174 -55.86 -2.67 -15.22
N PRO A 175 -55.92 -3.86 -15.77
CA PRO A 175 -57.13 -4.61 -15.48
C PRO A 175 -56.91 -6.07 -15.08
N GLN A 176 -57.78 -6.49 -14.19
CA GLN A 176 -58.13 -7.86 -13.82
C GLN A 176 -58.57 -8.69 -15.04
N ALA A 177 -58.34 -9.99 -15.04
CA ALA A 177 -59.32 -11.03 -15.07
C ALA A 177 -58.73 -12.40 -15.44
N LYS A 178 -59.01 -13.36 -14.57
CA LYS A 178 -59.71 -14.63 -14.77
C LYS A 178 -59.15 -15.58 -15.84
N MET A 179 -58.60 -16.63 -15.44
CA MET A 179 -59.21 -17.97 -15.33
C MET A 179 -58.13 -18.93 -14.77
#